data_2e6c007479665d49e72c202041958f0d
#
_entry.id   2e6c007479665d49e72c202041958f0d
#
_cell.length_a   1.000
_cell.length_b   1.000
_cell.length_c   1.000
_cell.angle_alpha   90.00
_cell.angle_beta   90.00
_cell.angle_gamma   90.00
#
_symmetry.space_group_name_H-M   'P 1'
#
loop_
_entity.id
_entity.type
_entity.pdbx_description
1 polymer ?
#
loop_
_entity_poly.entity_id
_entity_poly.type
_entity_poly.pdbx_seq_one_letter_code
_entity_poly.pdbx_strand_id
1 'polypeptide(L)'
;MTFDDLLPRVSPAEAAELASLASGPVLLPGDEGYDAECLIYNLNVPLEPALVVGAADAADVQAAVRFAARQGRPVSVKTTGHQQVRPARGGVLISTRRMKGIAVDAGRRRARVEAGVIWQEVMDQAAKVGLAPMSGSAPLVGVAGYTLGGGLSPVFGRSQGYAADHVRSLEVVTADGELRHVTPDNDPELFWCLLGGKGNFGVVTALEFDLFPVTSFYGGGIYFPGERLAEVLHTWRIWQADMPEEMSSSVAVQRLPPLPALPEPLRGAFVVHVRFAYLGSSVEGERLIAPVRAAAPALIDTVEETPCTAVGALHMDPPTPMPYYDRTTLLRAFPAEAADKLIELLGPGSDSPLASVELRMLGGALDREPEVPNAVSSRGLPFVLFGFGVGTSERGEFLSAELEAVMNAMEPWADRRRMVNFLSTEEATDSERLKEVYGAERYRRLTAAKKAYDPTNMFRVNHNISPG
;
A
#
# COMPACT_ATOMS: atom_id res chain seq x y z
N MET A 1 -5.32 3.24 -28.22
CA MET A 1 -6.78 3.08 -28.06
C MET A 1 -6.99 1.63 -27.64
N THR A 2 -7.41 1.38 -26.42
CA THR A 2 -7.70 0.03 -25.91
C THR A 2 -9.11 -0.39 -26.30
N PHE A 3 -9.45 -1.68 -26.15
CA PHE A 3 -10.84 -2.16 -26.36
C PHE A 3 -11.84 -1.39 -25.46
N ASP A 4 -11.44 -1.03 -24.27
CA ASP A 4 -12.27 -0.31 -23.31
C ASP A 4 -12.58 1.14 -23.74
N ASP A 5 -11.71 1.77 -24.54
CA ASP A 5 -11.94 3.09 -25.14
C ASP A 5 -13.03 3.08 -26.21
N LEU A 6 -13.39 1.91 -26.73
CA LEU A 6 -14.39 1.72 -27.79
C LEU A 6 -15.79 1.35 -27.24
N LEU A 7 -15.92 1.15 -25.92
CA LEU A 7 -17.22 0.84 -25.32
C LEU A 7 -18.18 2.02 -25.46
N PRO A 8 -19.46 1.77 -25.81
CA PRO A 8 -20.46 2.85 -25.93
C PRO A 8 -20.64 3.56 -24.60
N ARG A 9 -21.05 4.84 -24.66
CA ARG A 9 -21.37 5.59 -23.43
C ARG A 9 -22.56 4.93 -22.71
N VAL A 10 -22.54 4.98 -21.37
CA VAL A 10 -23.71 4.59 -20.58
C VAL A 10 -24.78 5.67 -20.79
N SER A 11 -25.98 5.24 -21.16
CA SER A 11 -27.11 6.15 -21.36
C SER A 11 -27.71 6.59 -20.01
N PRO A 12 -28.35 7.78 -19.95
CA PRO A 12 -29.08 8.20 -18.76
C PRO A 12 -30.15 7.19 -18.29
N ALA A 13 -30.78 6.48 -19.21
CA ALA A 13 -31.80 5.48 -18.88
C ALA A 13 -31.18 4.24 -18.17
N GLU A 14 -30.03 3.75 -18.66
CA GLU A 14 -29.29 2.65 -18.02
C GLU A 14 -28.76 3.06 -16.64
N ALA A 15 -28.25 4.30 -16.51
CA ALA A 15 -27.83 4.83 -15.22
C ALA A 15 -29.00 4.95 -14.23
N ALA A 16 -30.17 5.42 -14.71
CA ALA A 16 -31.39 5.53 -13.88
C ALA A 16 -31.93 4.15 -13.46
N GLU A 17 -31.86 3.13 -14.32
CA GLU A 17 -32.19 1.75 -13.95
C GLU A 17 -31.30 1.27 -12.80
N LEU A 18 -29.97 1.42 -12.92
CA LEU A 18 -29.04 1.05 -11.86
C LEU A 18 -29.28 1.86 -10.58
N ALA A 19 -29.53 3.17 -10.69
CA ALA A 19 -29.84 4.02 -9.56
C ALA A 19 -31.10 3.60 -8.80
N SER A 20 -32.08 3.00 -9.47
CA SER A 20 -33.27 2.44 -8.81
C SER A 20 -32.98 1.21 -7.95
N LEU A 21 -31.85 0.55 -8.15
CA LEU A 21 -31.40 -0.63 -7.42
C LEU A 21 -30.34 -0.33 -6.35
N ALA A 22 -29.75 0.88 -6.37
CA ALA A 22 -28.68 1.27 -5.46
C ALA A 22 -29.18 2.26 -4.40
N SER A 23 -28.68 2.12 -3.19
CA SER A 23 -28.89 3.07 -2.08
C SER A 23 -27.99 4.30 -2.19
N GLY A 24 -26.78 4.12 -2.74
CA GLY A 24 -25.81 5.19 -2.96
C GLY A 24 -25.95 5.84 -4.35
N PRO A 25 -25.23 6.95 -4.60
CA PRO A 25 -25.32 7.67 -5.86
C PRO A 25 -24.76 6.86 -7.04
N VAL A 26 -25.45 6.98 -8.19
CA VAL A 26 -25.00 6.50 -9.50
C VAL A 26 -24.80 7.74 -10.37
N LEU A 27 -23.56 7.96 -10.84
CA LEU A 27 -23.15 9.22 -11.46
C LEU A 27 -22.55 8.97 -12.84
N LEU A 28 -22.98 9.78 -13.80
CA LEU A 28 -22.39 9.87 -15.13
C LEU A 28 -21.33 11.01 -15.18
N PRO A 29 -20.40 10.99 -16.15
CA PRO A 29 -19.51 12.11 -16.39
C PRO A 29 -20.29 13.44 -16.56
N GLY A 30 -19.96 14.45 -15.75
CA GLY A 30 -20.64 15.75 -15.72
C GLY A 30 -21.70 15.89 -14.63
N ASP A 31 -22.11 14.81 -13.96
CA ASP A 31 -23.01 14.89 -12.81
C ASP A 31 -22.29 15.48 -11.59
N GLU A 32 -23.05 16.18 -10.74
CA GLU A 32 -22.54 16.70 -9.47
C GLU A 32 -22.00 15.55 -8.60
N GLY A 33 -20.75 15.69 -8.14
CA GLY A 33 -20.04 14.70 -7.32
C GLY A 33 -19.25 13.67 -8.10
N TYR A 34 -19.39 13.55 -9.44
CA TYR A 34 -18.61 12.59 -10.25
C TYR A 34 -17.10 12.82 -10.07
N ASP A 35 -16.61 14.03 -10.23
CA ASP A 35 -15.18 14.35 -10.12
C ASP A 35 -14.65 14.07 -8.70
N ALA A 36 -15.45 14.33 -7.67
CA ALA A 36 -15.09 14.03 -6.27
C ALA A 36 -14.97 12.51 -6.01
N GLU A 37 -15.79 11.70 -6.68
CA GLU A 37 -15.65 10.23 -6.64
C GLU A 37 -14.44 9.74 -7.43
N CYS A 38 -14.05 10.41 -8.50
CA CYS A 38 -12.92 10.06 -9.33
C CYS A 38 -11.57 10.53 -8.78
N LEU A 39 -11.56 11.44 -7.79
CA LEU A 39 -10.33 11.94 -7.19
C LEU A 39 -9.56 10.82 -6.49
N ILE A 40 -8.28 10.66 -6.84
CA ILE A 40 -7.35 9.66 -6.27
C ILE A 40 -6.08 10.31 -5.75
N TYR A 41 -5.25 9.54 -5.04
CA TYR A 41 -4.05 10.07 -4.40
C TYR A 41 -2.96 10.47 -5.40
N ASN A 42 -2.69 9.64 -6.46
CA ASN A 42 -1.74 10.00 -7.52
C ASN A 42 -2.46 10.74 -8.67
N LEU A 43 -2.29 12.05 -8.73
CA LEU A 43 -2.94 12.90 -9.73
C LEU A 43 -2.45 12.67 -11.17
N ASN A 44 -1.37 11.92 -11.38
CA ASN A 44 -0.89 11.55 -12.72
C ASN A 44 -1.71 10.42 -13.37
N VAL A 45 -2.63 9.78 -12.62
CA VAL A 45 -3.48 8.69 -13.14
C VAL A 45 -4.97 9.08 -12.97
N PRO A 46 -5.48 10.06 -13.74
CA PRO A 46 -6.86 10.49 -13.60
C PRO A 46 -7.83 9.35 -13.90
N LEU A 47 -8.88 9.20 -13.08
CA LEU A 47 -9.95 8.25 -13.34
C LEU A 47 -10.99 8.83 -14.30
N GLU A 48 -11.32 8.05 -15.34
CA GLU A 48 -12.26 8.43 -16.41
C GLU A 48 -13.29 7.29 -16.65
N PRO A 49 -14.02 6.82 -15.60
CA PRO A 49 -14.99 5.74 -15.79
C PRO A 49 -16.20 6.23 -16.58
N ALA A 50 -16.89 5.30 -17.25
CA ALA A 50 -18.16 5.61 -17.94
C ALA A 50 -19.30 5.85 -16.95
N LEU A 51 -19.18 5.33 -15.73
CA LEU A 51 -20.17 5.44 -14.66
C LEU A 51 -19.51 5.21 -13.30
N VAL A 52 -19.95 5.94 -12.29
CA VAL A 52 -19.55 5.74 -10.89
C VAL A 52 -20.73 5.26 -10.06
N VAL A 53 -20.51 4.24 -9.23
CA VAL A 53 -21.43 3.82 -8.18
C VAL A 53 -20.78 4.11 -6.83
N GLY A 54 -21.34 5.05 -6.08
CA GLY A 54 -20.89 5.38 -4.73
C GLY A 54 -21.55 4.44 -3.72
N ALA A 55 -21.09 3.19 -3.66
CA ALA A 55 -21.71 2.14 -2.88
C ALA A 55 -21.84 2.45 -1.39
N ALA A 56 -23.04 2.31 -0.85
CA ALA A 56 -23.36 2.45 0.58
C ALA A 56 -23.28 1.10 1.30
N ASP A 57 -23.51 0.00 0.59
CA ASP A 57 -23.48 -1.36 1.13
C ASP A 57 -23.09 -2.41 0.06
N ALA A 58 -23.10 -3.70 0.45
CA ALA A 58 -22.76 -4.81 -0.44
C ALA A 58 -23.80 -5.03 -1.56
N ALA A 59 -25.05 -4.65 -1.35
CA ALA A 59 -26.10 -4.78 -2.38
C ALA A 59 -25.85 -3.81 -3.55
N ASP A 60 -25.39 -2.59 -3.26
CA ASP A 60 -24.96 -1.63 -4.28
C ASP A 60 -23.80 -2.17 -5.10
N VAL A 61 -22.82 -2.81 -4.45
CA VAL A 61 -21.68 -3.46 -5.12
C VAL A 61 -22.17 -4.60 -6.02
N GLN A 62 -23.10 -5.44 -5.56
CA GLN A 62 -23.70 -6.50 -6.38
C GLN A 62 -24.44 -5.94 -7.59
N ALA A 63 -25.23 -4.88 -7.41
CA ALA A 63 -25.95 -4.21 -8.49
C ALA A 63 -24.98 -3.64 -9.54
N ALA A 64 -23.90 -2.99 -9.11
CA ALA A 64 -22.86 -2.43 -9.98
C ALA A 64 -22.12 -3.52 -10.76
N VAL A 65 -21.72 -4.62 -10.11
CA VAL A 65 -21.03 -5.75 -10.77
C VAL A 65 -21.94 -6.43 -11.79
N ARG A 66 -23.21 -6.69 -11.43
CA ARG A 66 -24.20 -7.26 -12.37
C ARG A 66 -24.48 -6.34 -13.56
N PHE A 67 -24.54 -5.03 -13.34
CA PHE A 67 -24.65 -4.04 -14.40
C PHE A 67 -23.44 -4.11 -15.34
N ALA A 68 -22.21 -4.07 -14.79
CA ALA A 68 -20.99 -4.17 -15.55
C ALA A 68 -20.91 -5.48 -16.37
N ALA A 69 -21.31 -6.61 -15.78
CA ALA A 69 -21.38 -7.90 -16.45
C ALA A 69 -22.30 -7.88 -17.68
N ARG A 70 -23.53 -7.35 -17.53
CA ARG A 70 -24.50 -7.23 -18.65
C ARG A 70 -23.99 -6.36 -19.78
N GLN A 71 -23.19 -5.34 -19.46
CA GLN A 71 -22.66 -4.37 -20.42
C GLN A 71 -21.25 -4.72 -20.97
N GLY A 72 -20.65 -5.83 -20.50
CA GLY A 72 -19.28 -6.22 -20.86
C GLY A 72 -18.20 -5.22 -20.40
N ARG A 73 -18.46 -4.45 -19.35
CA ARG A 73 -17.57 -3.38 -18.88
C ARG A 73 -16.59 -3.85 -17.81
N PRO A 74 -15.36 -3.28 -17.78
CA PRO A 74 -14.46 -3.51 -16.67
C PRO A 74 -14.96 -2.81 -15.41
N VAL A 75 -14.59 -3.38 -14.26
CA VAL A 75 -14.86 -2.80 -12.94
C VAL A 75 -13.56 -2.34 -12.31
N SER A 76 -13.56 -1.13 -11.80
CA SER A 76 -12.52 -0.57 -10.94
C SER A 76 -13.09 -0.32 -9.55
N VAL A 77 -12.26 -0.48 -8.51
CA VAL A 77 -12.68 -0.29 -7.12
C VAL A 77 -11.79 0.74 -6.46
N LYS A 78 -12.42 1.66 -5.72
CA LYS A 78 -11.70 2.70 -5.00
C LYS A 78 -12.30 2.94 -3.62
N THR A 79 -11.43 2.97 -2.59
CA THR A 79 -11.70 3.58 -1.28
C THR A 79 -11.06 4.95 -1.22
N THR A 80 -9.75 5.01 -1.06
CA THR A 80 -8.95 6.25 -0.99
C THR A 80 -8.12 6.51 -2.25
N GLY A 81 -7.94 5.51 -3.11
CA GLY A 81 -7.22 5.63 -4.39
C GLY A 81 -5.71 5.79 -4.28
N HIS A 82 -5.08 5.29 -3.19
CA HIS A 82 -3.63 5.41 -3.00
C HIS A 82 -2.81 4.62 -4.02
N GLN A 83 -3.35 3.54 -4.58
CA GLN A 83 -2.67 2.74 -5.60
C GLN A 83 -3.61 2.42 -6.76
N GLN A 84 -4.11 3.45 -7.41
CA GLN A 84 -4.81 3.32 -8.68
C GLN A 84 -3.77 3.32 -9.80
N VAL A 85 -3.81 2.30 -10.67
CA VAL A 85 -2.77 2.10 -11.69
C VAL A 85 -3.26 2.29 -13.13
N ARG A 86 -4.57 2.43 -13.34
CA ARG A 86 -5.16 2.61 -14.66
C ARG A 86 -6.35 3.58 -14.61
N PRO A 87 -6.64 4.33 -15.68
CA PRO A 87 -7.65 5.39 -15.69
C PRO A 87 -9.11 4.89 -15.68
N ALA A 88 -9.37 3.57 -15.65
CA ALA A 88 -10.72 2.97 -15.63
C ALA A 88 -11.64 3.38 -16.81
N ARG A 89 -11.08 3.76 -17.97
CA ARG A 89 -11.85 4.22 -19.13
C ARG A 89 -12.88 3.21 -19.58
N GLY A 90 -14.08 3.69 -19.90
CA GLY A 90 -15.21 2.87 -20.34
C GLY A 90 -15.80 1.94 -19.27
N GLY A 91 -15.17 1.85 -18.11
CA GLY A 91 -15.54 0.96 -17.01
C GLY A 91 -16.57 1.54 -16.04
N VAL A 92 -16.93 0.72 -15.05
CA VAL A 92 -17.70 1.10 -13.87
C VAL A 92 -16.73 1.28 -12.69
N LEU A 93 -16.71 2.46 -12.09
CA LEU A 93 -15.99 2.71 -10.83
C LEU A 93 -16.93 2.44 -9.66
N ILE A 94 -16.56 1.53 -8.78
CA ILE A 94 -17.22 1.31 -7.50
C ILE A 94 -16.43 2.03 -6.41
N SER A 95 -17.00 3.09 -5.87
CA SER A 95 -16.44 3.84 -4.74
C SER A 95 -17.02 3.31 -3.44
N THR A 96 -16.18 2.70 -2.61
CA THR A 96 -16.61 2.09 -1.33
C THR A 96 -16.55 3.06 -0.15
N ARG A 97 -16.18 4.31 -0.35
CA ARG A 97 -15.89 5.28 0.72
C ARG A 97 -17.02 5.52 1.72
N ARG A 98 -18.27 5.13 1.37
CA ARG A 98 -19.45 5.24 2.25
C ARG A 98 -19.65 4.04 3.17
N MET A 99 -19.01 2.93 2.88
CA MET A 99 -19.07 1.69 3.65
C MET A 99 -18.17 1.80 4.88
N LYS A 100 -18.68 2.38 5.97
CA LYS A 100 -17.89 2.83 7.14
C LYS A 100 -18.12 2.00 8.40
N GLY A 101 -18.78 0.85 8.31
CA GLY A 101 -19.02 -0.02 9.46
C GLY A 101 -17.72 -0.52 10.08
N ILE A 102 -17.58 -0.35 11.42
CA ILE A 102 -16.47 -0.87 12.23
C ILE A 102 -17.07 -1.55 13.46
N ALA A 103 -16.71 -2.81 13.68
CA ALA A 103 -17.05 -3.54 14.89
C ALA A 103 -15.77 -4.13 15.50
N VAL A 104 -15.46 -3.78 16.76
CA VAL A 104 -14.33 -4.29 17.52
C VAL A 104 -14.82 -5.26 18.59
N ASP A 105 -14.39 -6.52 18.51
CA ASP A 105 -14.59 -7.54 19.53
C ASP A 105 -13.32 -7.63 20.41
N ALA A 106 -13.34 -6.97 21.56
CA ALA A 106 -12.22 -6.95 22.49
C ALA A 106 -11.92 -8.33 23.07
N GLY A 107 -12.95 -9.17 23.27
CA GLY A 107 -12.80 -10.53 23.84
C GLY A 107 -12.07 -11.47 22.87
N ARG A 108 -12.36 -11.37 21.59
CA ARG A 108 -11.70 -12.13 20.52
C ARG A 108 -10.46 -11.41 19.99
N ARG A 109 -10.23 -10.16 20.36
CA ARG A 109 -9.19 -9.28 19.79
C ARG A 109 -9.28 -9.19 18.27
N ARG A 110 -10.46 -8.88 17.75
CA ARG A 110 -10.72 -8.78 16.31
C ARG A 110 -11.44 -7.51 15.96
N ALA A 111 -11.24 -7.06 14.73
CA ALA A 111 -12.04 -6.03 14.11
C ALA A 111 -12.66 -6.55 12.82
N ARG A 112 -13.98 -6.33 12.63
CA ARG A 112 -14.63 -6.40 11.32
C ARG A 112 -14.84 -4.98 10.83
N VAL A 113 -14.39 -4.73 9.59
CA VAL A 113 -14.50 -3.40 8.98
C VAL A 113 -15.07 -3.53 7.57
N GLU A 114 -15.84 -2.53 7.16
CA GLU A 114 -16.30 -2.41 5.78
C GLU A 114 -15.24 -1.74 4.89
N ALA A 115 -15.35 -1.92 3.58
CA ALA A 115 -14.31 -1.57 2.61
C ALA A 115 -14.00 -0.08 2.47
N GLY A 116 -14.85 0.81 2.98
CA GLY A 116 -14.63 2.26 2.98
C GLY A 116 -13.83 2.78 4.16
N VAL A 117 -13.50 1.93 5.13
CA VAL A 117 -12.80 2.31 6.36
C VAL A 117 -11.31 2.56 6.08
N ILE A 118 -10.74 3.58 6.74
CA ILE A 118 -9.30 3.90 6.75
C ILE A 118 -8.65 3.47 8.06
N TRP A 119 -7.32 3.34 8.07
CA TRP A 119 -6.61 2.83 9.25
C TRP A 119 -6.76 3.70 10.48
N GLN A 120 -6.81 5.04 10.34
CA GLN A 120 -7.00 5.93 11.50
C GLN A 120 -8.30 5.60 12.25
N GLU A 121 -9.40 5.36 11.51
CA GLU A 121 -10.69 5.04 12.10
C GLU A 121 -10.65 3.73 12.92
N VAL A 122 -9.90 2.72 12.43
CA VAL A 122 -9.71 1.45 13.15
C VAL A 122 -8.84 1.63 14.39
N MET A 123 -7.71 2.34 14.26
CA MET A 123 -6.81 2.61 15.38
C MET A 123 -7.52 3.32 16.52
N ASP A 124 -8.33 4.34 16.20
CA ASP A 124 -9.08 5.11 17.19
C ASP A 124 -10.13 4.27 17.92
N GLN A 125 -10.76 3.30 17.24
CA GLN A 125 -11.73 2.40 17.88
C GLN A 125 -11.03 1.31 18.70
N ALA A 126 -9.97 0.68 18.16
CA ALA A 126 -9.22 -0.37 18.84
C ALA A 126 -8.52 0.14 20.12
N ALA A 127 -7.98 1.36 20.07
CA ALA A 127 -7.32 1.98 21.23
C ALA A 127 -8.24 2.16 22.44
N LYS A 128 -9.56 2.35 22.24
CA LYS A 128 -10.54 2.46 23.33
C LYS A 128 -10.63 1.20 24.20
N VAL A 129 -10.19 0.07 23.67
CA VAL A 129 -10.20 -1.23 24.34
C VAL A 129 -8.77 -1.81 24.52
N GLY A 130 -7.73 -0.96 24.40
CA GLY A 130 -6.34 -1.34 24.63
C GLY A 130 -5.74 -2.23 23.54
N LEU A 131 -6.22 -2.12 22.31
CA LEU A 131 -5.78 -2.91 21.17
C LEU A 131 -5.25 -2.01 20.03
N ALA A 132 -4.43 -2.59 19.14
CA ALA A 132 -3.95 -1.93 17.92
C ALA A 132 -4.02 -2.86 16.70
N PRO A 133 -4.32 -2.34 15.49
CA PRO A 133 -4.26 -3.07 14.24
C PRO A 133 -2.86 -3.00 13.60
N MET A 134 -2.61 -3.82 12.60
CA MET A 134 -1.40 -3.78 11.76
C MET A 134 -1.52 -2.73 10.64
N SER A 135 -1.65 -1.47 11.01
CA SER A 135 -1.72 -0.36 10.05
C SER A 135 -0.40 -0.13 9.31
N GLY A 136 -0.48 0.50 8.12
CA GLY A 136 0.67 1.04 7.41
C GLY A 136 1.19 2.35 8.00
N SER A 137 2.17 2.95 7.33
CA SER A 137 2.76 4.26 7.71
C SER A 137 1.79 5.43 7.52
N ALA A 138 0.88 5.34 6.54
CA ALA A 138 -0.09 6.39 6.23
C ALA A 138 -1.48 6.04 6.78
N PRO A 139 -1.94 6.68 7.87
CA PRO A 139 -3.21 6.37 8.52
C PRO A 139 -4.45 6.60 7.64
N LEU A 140 -4.35 7.44 6.63
CA LEU A 140 -5.43 7.76 5.69
C LEU A 140 -5.63 6.71 4.59
N VAL A 141 -4.79 5.68 4.54
CA VAL A 141 -4.93 4.57 3.58
C VAL A 141 -6.12 3.68 3.96
N GLY A 142 -6.86 3.22 2.94
CA GLY A 142 -7.97 2.30 3.12
C GLY A 142 -7.50 0.90 3.56
N VAL A 143 -8.19 0.34 4.55
CA VAL A 143 -7.86 -0.96 5.16
C VAL A 143 -7.88 -2.08 4.12
N ALA A 144 -8.95 -2.16 3.31
CA ALA A 144 -9.14 -3.26 2.35
C ALA A 144 -8.01 -3.33 1.32
N GLY A 145 -7.74 -2.24 0.58
CA GLY A 145 -6.72 -2.24 -0.48
C GLY A 145 -5.31 -2.52 0.05
N TYR A 146 -4.98 -2.00 1.23
CA TYR A 146 -3.70 -2.27 1.91
C TYR A 146 -3.55 -3.74 2.28
N THR A 147 -4.55 -4.33 2.92
CA THR A 147 -4.52 -5.71 3.40
C THR A 147 -4.51 -6.72 2.25
N LEU A 148 -5.31 -6.50 1.20
CA LEU A 148 -5.36 -7.36 0.02
C LEU A 148 -4.04 -7.40 -0.77
N GLY A 149 -3.16 -6.42 -0.62
CA GLY A 149 -1.82 -6.42 -1.20
C GLY A 149 -0.72 -6.94 -0.28
N GLY A 150 -1.08 -7.48 0.89
CA GLY A 150 -0.18 -7.96 1.92
C GLY A 150 -0.19 -7.08 3.17
N GLY A 151 0.10 -5.79 3.04
CA GLY A 151 0.08 -4.83 4.14
C GLY A 151 1.32 -4.92 5.04
N LEU A 152 2.30 -4.04 4.81
CA LEU A 152 3.52 -3.92 5.61
C LEU A 152 3.35 -2.90 6.73
N SER A 153 3.32 -3.34 7.98
CA SER A 153 3.29 -2.43 9.14
C SER A 153 4.70 -1.98 9.54
N PRO A 154 4.94 -0.66 9.72
CA PRO A 154 6.23 -0.14 10.17
C PRO A 154 6.51 -0.42 11.66
N VAL A 155 5.52 -0.87 12.43
CA VAL A 155 5.64 -1.17 13.85
C VAL A 155 5.60 -2.68 14.09
N PHE A 156 4.60 -3.36 13.51
CA PHE A 156 4.33 -4.78 13.78
C PHE A 156 4.95 -5.75 12.76
N GLY A 157 5.37 -5.27 11.58
CA GLY A 157 5.71 -6.16 10.46
C GLY A 157 6.74 -7.24 10.81
N ARG A 158 7.86 -6.86 11.40
CA ARG A 158 8.93 -7.81 11.72
C ARG A 158 8.58 -8.80 12.83
N SER A 159 7.72 -8.40 13.78
CA SER A 159 7.30 -9.28 14.88
C SER A 159 6.07 -10.12 14.56
N GLN A 160 5.19 -9.66 13.66
CA GLN A 160 3.89 -10.28 13.41
C GLN A 160 3.68 -10.73 11.96
N GLY A 161 4.49 -10.30 10.98
CA GLY A 161 4.29 -10.61 9.57
C GLY A 161 3.49 -9.54 8.81
N TYR A 162 2.77 -9.95 7.78
CA TYR A 162 1.93 -9.06 6.98
C TYR A 162 0.52 -8.94 7.56
N ALA A 163 -0.16 -7.83 7.34
CA ALA A 163 -1.57 -7.68 7.77
C ALA A 163 -2.48 -8.76 7.16
N ALA A 164 -2.18 -9.23 5.96
CA ALA A 164 -2.85 -10.34 5.30
C ALA A 164 -2.78 -11.67 6.08
N ASP A 165 -1.74 -11.87 6.89
CA ASP A 165 -1.54 -13.10 7.67
C ASP A 165 -2.54 -13.21 8.83
N HIS A 166 -3.16 -12.10 9.21
CA HIS A 166 -4.07 -11.99 10.34
C HIS A 166 -5.54 -11.82 9.94
N VAL A 167 -5.86 -11.93 8.65
CA VAL A 167 -7.25 -11.92 8.17
C VAL A 167 -7.93 -13.23 8.54
N ARG A 168 -9.18 -13.15 9.00
CA ARG A 168 -9.99 -14.30 9.42
C ARG A 168 -11.13 -14.59 8.47
N SER A 169 -11.75 -13.55 7.90
CA SER A 169 -12.77 -13.68 6.89
C SER A 169 -12.84 -12.47 5.97
N LEU A 170 -13.43 -12.66 4.79
CA LEU A 170 -13.68 -11.61 3.81
C LEU A 170 -15.13 -11.76 3.30
N GLU A 171 -15.79 -10.63 3.07
CA GLU A 171 -17.00 -10.56 2.27
C GLU A 171 -16.62 -9.99 0.91
N VAL A 172 -16.94 -10.68 -0.18
CA VAL A 172 -16.51 -10.32 -1.54
C VAL A 172 -17.63 -10.55 -2.54
N VAL A 173 -17.84 -9.59 -3.44
CA VAL A 173 -18.68 -9.75 -4.62
C VAL A 173 -17.81 -10.16 -5.79
N THR A 174 -18.00 -11.38 -6.29
CA THR A 174 -17.27 -11.96 -7.44
C THR A 174 -17.89 -11.54 -8.78
N ALA A 175 -17.27 -11.89 -9.90
CA ALA A 175 -17.70 -11.41 -11.23
C ALA A 175 -19.09 -11.88 -11.65
N ASP A 176 -19.64 -12.92 -11.02
CA ASP A 176 -21.04 -13.37 -11.16
C ASP A 176 -22.06 -12.48 -10.42
N GLY A 177 -21.59 -11.47 -9.66
CA GLY A 177 -22.41 -10.57 -8.86
C GLY A 177 -22.93 -11.19 -7.55
N GLU A 178 -22.38 -12.35 -7.13
CA GLU A 178 -22.77 -13.00 -5.88
C GLU A 178 -21.87 -12.53 -4.73
N LEU A 179 -22.50 -12.22 -3.60
CA LEU A 179 -21.82 -11.94 -2.34
C LEU A 179 -21.41 -13.25 -1.66
N ARG A 180 -20.11 -13.40 -1.43
CA ARG A 180 -19.53 -14.59 -0.78
C ARG A 180 -18.94 -14.20 0.56
N HIS A 181 -19.18 -15.01 1.58
CA HIS A 181 -18.42 -14.97 2.84
C HIS A 181 -17.31 -16.01 2.74
N VAL A 182 -16.07 -15.54 2.75
CA VAL A 182 -14.87 -16.33 2.44
C VAL A 182 -13.99 -16.48 3.67
N THR A 183 -13.70 -17.73 4.02
CA THR A 183 -12.79 -18.10 5.12
C THR A 183 -11.80 -19.17 4.64
N PRO A 184 -10.74 -19.46 5.40
CA PRO A 184 -9.85 -20.58 5.08
C PRO A 184 -10.55 -21.94 4.95
N ASP A 185 -11.70 -22.11 5.62
CA ASP A 185 -12.39 -23.40 5.72
C ASP A 185 -13.46 -23.59 4.63
N ASN A 186 -14.10 -22.51 4.16
CA ASN A 186 -15.23 -22.63 3.21
C ASN A 186 -14.86 -22.37 1.74
N ASP A 187 -13.90 -21.47 1.47
CA ASP A 187 -13.39 -21.19 0.12
C ASP A 187 -11.88 -20.86 0.19
N PRO A 188 -11.03 -21.85 0.49
CA PRO A 188 -9.60 -21.64 0.74
C PRO A 188 -8.84 -21.06 -0.47
N GLU A 189 -9.29 -21.36 -1.69
CA GLU A 189 -8.63 -20.85 -2.89
C GLU A 189 -8.92 -19.35 -3.12
N LEU A 190 -10.18 -18.94 -2.95
CA LEU A 190 -10.55 -17.53 -3.04
C LEU A 190 -9.93 -16.73 -1.86
N PHE A 191 -9.93 -17.30 -0.65
CA PHE A 191 -9.27 -16.70 0.50
C PHE A 191 -7.79 -16.46 0.23
N TRP A 192 -7.08 -17.49 -0.28
CA TRP A 192 -5.67 -17.42 -0.59
C TRP A 192 -5.37 -16.33 -1.64
N CYS A 193 -6.11 -16.31 -2.76
CA CYS A 193 -5.80 -15.41 -3.86
C CYS A 193 -6.19 -13.95 -3.59
N LEU A 194 -7.21 -13.68 -2.76
CA LEU A 194 -7.57 -12.33 -2.34
C LEU A 194 -6.45 -11.67 -1.52
N LEU A 195 -5.75 -12.45 -0.67
CA LEU A 195 -4.70 -11.97 0.21
C LEU A 195 -3.32 -12.01 -0.47
N GLY A 196 -2.98 -10.97 -1.19
CA GLY A 196 -1.77 -10.80 -2.00
C GLY A 196 -2.08 -10.54 -3.49
N GLY A 197 -3.21 -11.06 -4.02
CA GLY A 197 -3.62 -10.85 -5.40
C GLY A 197 -4.45 -9.58 -5.64
N LYS A 198 -4.73 -8.80 -4.60
CA LYS A 198 -5.48 -7.53 -4.65
C LYS A 198 -6.88 -7.68 -5.28
N GLY A 199 -7.34 -6.64 -5.98
CA GLY A 199 -8.66 -6.54 -6.60
C GLY A 199 -8.83 -7.31 -7.91
N ASN A 200 -8.10 -8.41 -8.13
CA ASN A 200 -8.22 -9.22 -9.35
C ASN A 200 -9.40 -10.22 -9.33
N PHE A 201 -9.95 -10.53 -8.16
CA PHE A 201 -10.88 -11.66 -8.00
C PHE A 201 -12.29 -11.25 -7.56
N GLY A 202 -12.49 -9.98 -7.25
CA GLY A 202 -13.77 -9.45 -6.79
C GLY A 202 -13.62 -8.12 -6.06
N VAL A 203 -14.78 -7.61 -5.63
CA VAL A 203 -14.90 -6.40 -4.82
C VAL A 203 -15.09 -6.82 -3.37
N VAL A 204 -14.07 -6.68 -2.54
CA VAL A 204 -14.19 -6.91 -1.09
C VAL A 204 -15.05 -5.82 -0.48
N THR A 205 -16.08 -6.21 0.25
CA THR A 205 -17.05 -5.32 0.91
C THR A 205 -16.83 -5.20 2.40
N ALA A 206 -16.27 -6.24 3.03
CA ALA A 206 -15.84 -6.24 4.43
C ALA A 206 -14.74 -7.26 4.68
N LEU A 207 -13.98 -7.08 5.77
CA LEU A 207 -12.99 -8.05 6.23
C LEU A 207 -12.90 -8.06 7.76
N GLU A 208 -12.62 -9.24 8.34
CA GLU A 208 -12.32 -9.44 9.76
C GLU A 208 -10.86 -9.82 9.92
N PHE A 209 -10.18 -9.21 10.89
CA PHE A 209 -8.76 -9.46 11.18
C PHE A 209 -8.44 -9.30 12.66
N ASP A 210 -7.30 -9.86 13.08
CA ASP A 210 -6.84 -9.80 14.46
C ASP A 210 -6.32 -8.41 14.84
N LEU A 211 -6.47 -8.09 16.12
CA LEU A 211 -5.92 -6.95 16.82
C LEU A 211 -4.92 -7.40 17.90
N PHE A 212 -3.96 -6.55 18.21
CA PHE A 212 -2.88 -6.86 19.14
C PHE A 212 -3.02 -6.07 20.46
N PRO A 213 -2.74 -6.68 21.63
CA PRO A 213 -2.84 -6.03 22.93
C PRO A 213 -1.61 -5.12 23.19
N VAL A 214 -1.46 -4.12 22.33
CA VAL A 214 -0.38 -3.13 22.35
C VAL A 214 -1.01 -1.75 22.23
N THR A 215 -0.65 -0.84 23.12
CA THR A 215 -1.19 0.54 23.14
C THR A 215 -0.17 1.57 22.69
N SER A 216 1.12 1.27 22.87
CA SER A 216 2.24 2.14 22.50
C SER A 216 3.43 1.32 21.99
N PHE A 217 4.35 2.00 21.37
CA PHE A 217 5.67 1.52 20.97
C PHE A 217 6.71 2.59 21.32
N TYR A 218 7.96 2.21 21.55
CA TYR A 218 9.05 3.16 21.68
C TYR A 218 9.60 3.46 20.29
N GLY A 219 9.41 4.68 19.78
CA GLY A 219 9.80 4.97 18.40
C GLY A 219 9.51 6.40 17.95
N GLY A 220 10.02 6.71 16.78
CA GLY A 220 9.95 8.02 16.14
C GLY A 220 10.91 8.10 14.96
N GLY A 221 11.25 9.32 14.55
CA GLY A 221 12.20 9.63 13.50
C GLY A 221 13.38 10.45 14.03
N ILE A 222 14.57 10.14 13.53
CA ILE A 222 15.76 10.96 13.74
C ILE A 222 16.15 11.55 12.39
N TYR A 223 16.19 12.88 12.30
CA TYR A 223 16.58 13.60 11.10
C TYR A 223 18.00 14.13 11.23
N PHE A 224 18.85 13.72 10.32
CA PHE A 224 20.23 14.19 10.22
C PHE A 224 20.40 15.10 9.00
N PRO A 225 21.37 16.06 9.03
CA PRO A 225 21.74 16.79 7.82
C PRO A 225 22.14 15.85 6.69
N GLY A 226 21.73 16.13 5.46
CA GLY A 226 22.03 15.30 4.29
C GLY A 226 23.53 15.10 4.03
N GLU A 227 24.37 16.04 4.47
CA GLU A 227 25.82 15.97 4.42
C GLU A 227 26.39 14.81 5.25
N ARG A 228 25.60 14.27 6.18
CA ARG A 228 25.94 13.12 7.01
C ARG A 228 25.47 11.79 6.46
N LEU A 229 24.98 11.76 5.20
CA LEU A 229 24.40 10.56 4.59
C LEU A 229 25.36 9.35 4.70
N ALA A 230 26.62 9.49 4.38
CA ALA A 230 27.56 8.37 4.40
C ALA A 230 27.71 7.78 5.81
N GLU A 231 27.90 8.62 6.82
CA GLU A 231 28.06 8.20 8.22
C GLU A 231 26.79 7.51 8.73
N VAL A 232 25.64 8.11 8.50
CA VAL A 232 24.35 7.60 8.98
C VAL A 232 23.95 6.30 8.27
N LEU A 233 24.08 6.24 6.94
CA LEU A 233 23.68 5.08 6.16
C LEU A 233 24.55 3.84 6.48
N HIS A 234 25.89 4.02 6.59
CA HIS A 234 26.77 2.92 6.97
C HIS A 234 26.57 2.49 8.43
N THR A 235 26.31 3.43 9.35
CA THR A 235 25.95 3.09 10.73
C THR A 235 24.65 2.28 10.76
N TRP A 236 23.59 2.75 10.07
CA TRP A 236 22.30 2.03 10.00
C TRP A 236 22.46 0.64 9.39
N ARG A 237 23.23 0.50 8.29
CA ARG A 237 23.50 -0.76 7.62
C ARG A 237 24.11 -1.83 8.54
N ILE A 238 25.05 -1.41 9.39
CA ILE A 238 25.69 -2.33 10.34
C ILE A 238 24.76 -2.60 11.53
N TRP A 239 24.20 -1.53 12.11
CA TRP A 239 23.38 -1.58 13.29
C TRP A 239 22.13 -2.47 13.14
N GLN A 240 21.43 -2.40 12.00
CA GLN A 240 20.18 -3.12 11.80
C GLN A 240 20.32 -4.65 11.73
N ALA A 241 21.54 -5.17 11.47
CA ALA A 241 21.76 -6.59 11.19
C ALA A 241 21.45 -7.53 12.39
N ASP A 242 21.70 -7.06 13.60
CA ASP A 242 21.54 -7.85 14.83
C ASP A 242 20.32 -7.43 15.67
N MET A 243 19.36 -6.74 15.06
CA MET A 243 18.21 -6.23 15.78
C MET A 243 17.11 -7.28 16.00
N PRO A 244 16.45 -7.27 17.19
CA PRO A 244 15.38 -8.20 17.50
C PRO A 244 14.17 -8.02 16.57
N GLU A 245 13.30 -9.03 16.49
CA GLU A 245 12.12 -9.00 15.62
C GLU A 245 11.08 -7.95 16.05
N GLU A 246 11.07 -7.58 17.31
CA GLU A 246 10.21 -6.52 17.87
C GLU A 246 10.64 -5.12 17.42
N MET A 247 11.82 -4.99 16.79
CA MET A 247 12.32 -3.73 16.25
C MET A 247 12.12 -3.67 14.74
N SER A 248 11.55 -2.58 14.26
CA SER A 248 11.44 -2.21 12.85
C SER A 248 12.17 -0.88 12.59
N SER A 249 12.82 -0.76 11.43
CA SER A 249 13.51 0.46 11.06
C SER A 249 13.53 0.66 9.54
N SER A 250 13.65 1.92 9.14
CA SER A 250 14.00 2.31 7.77
C SER A 250 14.91 3.53 7.77
N VAL A 251 15.61 3.74 6.68
CA VAL A 251 16.41 4.93 6.42
C VAL A 251 15.99 5.55 5.09
N ALA A 252 15.71 6.85 5.08
CA ALA A 252 15.33 7.58 3.89
C ALA A 252 16.27 8.76 3.63
N VAL A 253 16.67 8.93 2.39
CA VAL A 253 17.33 10.14 1.88
C VAL A 253 16.23 11.02 1.29
N GLN A 254 16.05 12.22 1.82
CA GLN A 254 14.91 13.07 1.49
C GLN A 254 15.33 14.49 1.13
N ARG A 255 14.71 15.06 0.10
CA ARG A 255 14.72 16.47 -0.23
C ARG A 255 13.33 17.04 0.03
N LEU A 256 13.20 17.67 1.20
CA LEU A 256 11.91 18.12 1.72
C LEU A 256 11.52 19.46 1.08
N PRO A 257 10.23 19.68 0.80
CA PRO A 257 9.76 20.96 0.26
C PRO A 257 9.78 22.07 1.33
N PRO A 258 9.84 23.35 0.96
CA PRO A 258 9.81 24.46 1.90
C PRO A 258 8.38 24.79 2.39
N LEU A 259 7.66 23.78 2.87
CA LEU A 259 6.26 23.93 3.30
C LEU A 259 6.16 24.39 4.76
N PRO A 260 5.31 25.38 5.08
CA PRO A 260 5.08 25.85 6.46
C PRO A 260 4.58 24.75 7.42
N ALA A 261 3.94 23.70 6.91
CA ALA A 261 3.45 22.60 7.71
C ALA A 261 4.58 21.71 8.27
N LEU A 262 5.80 21.77 7.67
CA LEU A 262 6.96 21.06 8.20
C LEU A 262 7.58 21.83 9.37
N PRO A 263 8.19 21.13 10.36
CA PRO A 263 9.05 21.74 11.36
C PRO A 263 10.12 22.63 10.72
N GLU A 264 10.45 23.76 11.34
CA GLU A 264 11.33 24.76 10.77
C GLU A 264 12.69 24.19 10.28
N PRO A 265 13.41 23.32 11.01
CA PRO A 265 14.68 22.76 10.55
C PRO A 265 14.56 21.85 9.32
N LEU A 266 13.34 21.40 8.98
CA LEU A 266 13.10 20.47 7.86
C LEU A 266 12.61 21.18 6.59
N ARG A 267 12.28 22.48 6.64
CA ARG A 267 11.73 23.21 5.48
C ARG A 267 12.78 23.43 4.41
N GLY A 268 12.60 22.83 3.24
CA GLY A 268 13.53 22.89 2.13
C GLY A 268 14.86 22.16 2.40
N ALA A 269 14.91 21.33 3.44
CA ALA A 269 16.13 20.67 3.87
C ALA A 269 16.41 19.40 3.07
N PHE A 270 17.70 19.13 2.86
CA PHE A 270 18.23 17.84 2.48
C PHE A 270 18.58 17.07 3.75
N VAL A 271 17.95 15.91 3.97
CA VAL A 271 18.06 15.16 5.23
C VAL A 271 18.19 13.67 5.01
N VAL A 272 18.80 13.01 6.00
CA VAL A 272 18.70 11.55 6.19
C VAL A 272 17.77 11.29 7.36
N HIS A 273 16.68 10.60 7.12
CA HIS A 273 15.67 10.30 8.12
C HIS A 273 15.74 8.83 8.50
N VAL A 274 16.17 8.51 9.71
CA VAL A 274 16.12 7.17 10.27
C VAL A 274 14.86 7.03 11.09
N ARG A 275 14.03 6.06 10.77
CA ARG A 275 12.81 5.70 11.48
C ARG A 275 13.06 4.49 12.35
N PHE A 276 12.49 4.49 13.54
CA PHE A 276 12.67 3.45 14.52
C PHE A 276 11.36 3.16 15.24
N ALA A 277 11.01 1.90 15.40
CA ALA A 277 9.88 1.45 16.20
C ALA A 277 10.24 0.15 16.92
N TYR A 278 9.99 0.11 18.22
CA TYR A 278 10.29 -1.04 19.07
C TYR A 278 9.10 -1.39 19.97
N LEU A 279 8.67 -2.65 19.89
CA LEU A 279 7.56 -3.21 20.66
C LEU A 279 8.03 -3.81 22.01
N GLY A 280 8.86 -3.08 22.74
CA GLY A 280 9.40 -3.48 24.04
C GLY A 280 9.46 -2.29 24.98
N SER A 281 10.25 -2.41 26.07
CA SER A 281 10.39 -1.34 27.05
C SER A 281 11.16 -0.14 26.48
N SER A 282 10.81 1.06 26.94
CA SER A 282 11.53 2.30 26.57
C SER A 282 13.02 2.24 26.95
N VAL A 283 13.37 1.61 28.05
CA VAL A 283 14.77 1.43 28.49
C VAL A 283 15.58 0.62 27.48
N GLU A 284 15.02 -0.47 26.97
CA GLU A 284 15.69 -1.28 25.97
C GLU A 284 15.67 -0.59 24.60
N GLY A 285 14.58 0.08 24.25
CA GLY A 285 14.48 0.88 23.01
C GLY A 285 15.53 1.99 22.97
N GLU A 286 15.76 2.70 24.08
CA GLU A 286 16.82 3.70 24.23
C GLU A 286 18.22 3.09 23.99
N ARG A 287 18.47 1.90 24.58
CA ARG A 287 19.74 1.19 24.38
C ARG A 287 19.93 0.77 22.91
N LEU A 288 18.87 0.27 22.26
CA LEU A 288 18.92 -0.16 20.86
C LEU A 288 19.22 0.99 19.90
N ILE A 289 18.57 2.16 20.07
CA ILE A 289 18.72 3.28 19.15
C ILE A 289 20.00 4.12 19.39
N ALA A 290 20.66 3.98 20.54
CA ALA A 290 21.82 4.77 20.92
C ALA A 290 22.94 4.80 19.88
N PRO A 291 23.33 3.71 19.17
CA PRO A 291 24.35 3.77 18.13
C PRO A 291 23.96 4.67 16.94
N VAL A 292 22.67 4.71 16.57
CA VAL A 292 22.18 5.58 15.49
C VAL A 292 22.21 7.04 15.94
N ARG A 293 21.79 7.34 17.19
CA ARG A 293 21.88 8.68 17.76
C ARG A 293 23.32 9.22 17.79
N ALA A 294 24.29 8.32 17.99
CA ALA A 294 25.71 8.65 18.04
C ALA A 294 26.36 8.83 16.65
N ALA A 295 25.67 8.45 15.56
CA ALA A 295 26.24 8.49 14.21
C ALA A 295 26.59 9.92 13.76
N ALA A 296 25.73 10.90 14.05
CA ALA A 296 25.94 12.31 13.72
C ALA A 296 25.05 13.22 14.60
N PRO A 297 25.32 14.53 14.67
CA PRO A 297 24.38 15.47 15.29
C PRO A 297 23.06 15.53 14.54
N ALA A 298 21.96 15.24 15.24
CA ALA A 298 20.62 15.28 14.66
C ALA A 298 20.08 16.72 14.57
N LEU A 299 19.26 16.99 13.55
CA LEU A 299 18.43 18.19 13.46
C LEU A 299 17.19 18.08 14.34
N ILE A 300 16.57 16.92 14.33
CA ILE A 300 15.38 16.57 15.12
C ILE A 300 15.49 15.10 15.53
N ASP A 301 15.14 14.80 16.76
CA ASP A 301 14.95 13.44 17.28
C ASP A 301 13.59 13.41 17.98
N THR A 302 12.69 12.57 17.47
CA THR A 302 11.32 12.38 17.99
C THR A 302 11.12 11.00 18.59
N VAL A 303 12.19 10.24 18.82
CA VAL A 303 12.09 8.87 19.37
C VAL A 303 11.74 8.92 20.85
N GLU A 304 10.51 8.51 21.14
CA GLU A 304 9.92 8.47 22.49
C GLU A 304 8.85 7.38 22.59
N GLU A 305 8.22 7.24 23.74
CA GLU A 305 7.06 6.37 23.87
C GLU A 305 5.87 7.00 23.13
N THR A 306 5.44 6.34 22.05
CA THR A 306 4.45 6.84 21.09
C THR A 306 3.21 5.94 21.09
N PRO A 307 2.00 6.47 21.22
CA PRO A 307 0.78 5.67 21.12
C PRO A 307 0.61 5.11 19.70
N CYS A 308 0.10 3.87 19.58
CA CYS A 308 -0.13 3.23 18.27
C CYS A 308 -1.03 4.07 17.33
N THR A 309 -1.91 4.91 17.87
CA THR A 309 -2.75 5.83 17.11
C THR A 309 -1.97 6.96 16.40
N ALA A 310 -0.73 7.20 16.80
CA ALA A 310 0.16 8.22 16.23
C ALA A 310 1.21 7.65 15.27
N VAL A 311 1.04 6.42 14.76
CA VAL A 311 1.98 5.75 13.85
C VAL A 311 2.35 6.60 12.62
N GLY A 312 1.45 7.46 12.16
CA GLY A 312 1.70 8.38 11.05
C GLY A 312 2.87 9.35 11.28
N ALA A 313 3.23 9.62 12.52
CA ALA A 313 4.36 10.48 12.88
C ALA A 313 5.73 9.85 12.53
N LEU A 314 5.81 8.52 12.37
CA LEU A 314 7.05 7.83 11.98
C LEU A 314 7.53 8.24 10.58
N HIS A 315 6.61 8.33 9.62
CA HIS A 315 6.94 8.57 8.20
C HIS A 315 6.62 9.99 7.77
N MET A 316 5.62 10.61 8.38
CA MET A 316 5.06 11.92 7.98
C MET A 316 4.69 11.93 6.49
N ASP A 317 4.04 10.84 6.03
CA ASP A 317 3.59 10.71 4.65
C ASP A 317 2.65 11.88 4.29
N PRO A 318 2.75 12.45 3.06
CA PRO A 318 1.90 13.55 2.64
C PRO A 318 0.41 13.21 2.76
N PRO A 319 -0.43 14.04 3.41
CA PRO A 319 -1.83 13.71 3.65
C PRO A 319 -2.76 14.03 2.47
N THR A 320 -2.27 14.74 1.46
CA THR A 320 -3.07 15.24 0.33
C THR A 320 -2.66 14.61 -0.99
N PRO A 321 -3.61 14.42 -1.93
CA PRO A 321 -3.31 14.00 -3.29
C PRO A 321 -2.25 14.87 -3.95
N MET A 322 -1.35 14.24 -4.73
CA MET A 322 -0.28 14.92 -5.45
C MET A 322 0.13 14.15 -6.71
N PRO A 323 0.70 14.82 -7.71
CA PRO A 323 1.30 14.14 -8.85
C PRO A 323 2.66 13.56 -8.46
N TYR A 324 2.88 12.26 -8.68
CA TYR A 324 4.16 11.62 -8.37
C TYR A 324 4.45 10.42 -9.29
N TYR A 325 5.72 10.02 -9.26
CA TYR A 325 6.24 8.79 -9.83
C TYR A 325 6.97 8.02 -8.73
N ASP A 326 6.91 6.71 -8.77
CA ASP A 326 7.54 5.83 -7.80
C ASP A 326 8.10 4.56 -8.47
N ARG A 327 9.07 3.93 -7.80
CA ARG A 327 9.62 2.61 -8.16
C ARG A 327 9.96 1.86 -6.90
N THR A 328 9.89 0.55 -7.00
CA THR A 328 10.26 -0.34 -5.90
C THR A 328 11.16 -1.48 -6.34
N THR A 329 12.02 -1.92 -5.44
CA THR A 329 12.73 -3.20 -5.59
C THR A 329 12.92 -3.87 -4.26
N LEU A 330 12.90 -5.21 -4.26
CA LEU A 330 13.28 -6.02 -3.10
C LEU A 330 14.75 -6.41 -3.22
N LEU A 331 15.50 -6.31 -2.12
CA LEU A 331 16.92 -6.64 -2.12
C LEU A 331 17.19 -7.88 -1.29
N ARG A 332 18.06 -8.74 -1.80
CA ARG A 332 18.58 -9.95 -1.13
C ARG A 332 19.67 -9.63 -0.11
N ALA A 333 20.32 -8.47 -0.25
CA ALA A 333 21.38 -7.99 0.63
C ALA A 333 21.56 -6.47 0.46
N PHE A 334 22.15 -5.84 1.46
CA PHE A 334 22.56 -4.44 1.41
C PHE A 334 23.99 -4.28 1.96
N PRO A 335 25.03 -4.71 1.20
CA PRO A 335 26.44 -4.60 1.60
C PRO A 335 26.94 -3.14 1.51
N ALA A 336 28.22 -2.93 1.85
CA ALA A 336 28.84 -1.59 1.82
C ALA A 336 28.80 -0.98 0.42
N GLU A 337 29.07 -1.77 -0.60
CA GLU A 337 29.08 -1.35 -2.00
C GLU A 337 27.70 -0.88 -2.48
N ALA A 338 26.62 -1.45 -1.97
CA ALA A 338 25.25 -0.98 -2.25
C ALA A 338 24.99 0.36 -1.58
N ALA A 339 25.46 0.53 -0.33
CA ALA A 339 25.35 1.81 0.38
C ALA A 339 26.15 2.91 -0.33
N ASP A 340 27.38 2.61 -0.76
CA ASP A 340 28.24 3.54 -1.51
C ASP A 340 27.57 4.00 -2.81
N LYS A 341 26.90 3.10 -3.53
CA LYS A 341 26.11 3.44 -4.73
C LYS A 341 24.94 4.38 -4.44
N LEU A 342 24.21 4.16 -3.37
CA LEU A 342 23.14 5.10 -2.96
C LEU A 342 23.71 6.46 -2.54
N ILE A 343 24.86 6.48 -1.86
CA ILE A 343 25.54 7.73 -1.47
C ILE A 343 26.00 8.50 -2.73
N GLU A 344 26.56 7.82 -3.73
CA GLU A 344 26.96 8.42 -5.00
C GLU A 344 25.76 9.08 -5.71
N LEU A 345 24.62 8.38 -5.80
CA LEU A 345 23.44 8.81 -6.54
C LEU A 345 22.59 9.87 -5.81
N LEU A 346 22.56 9.84 -4.48
CA LEU A 346 21.61 10.62 -3.69
C LEU A 346 22.26 11.62 -2.74
N GLY A 347 23.59 11.56 -2.57
CA GLY A 347 24.35 12.32 -1.59
C GLY A 347 24.45 13.82 -1.89
N PRO A 348 25.21 14.56 -1.07
CA PRO A 348 25.31 16.02 -1.16
C PRO A 348 25.84 16.54 -2.49
N GLY A 349 26.65 15.73 -3.20
CA GLY A 349 27.22 16.07 -4.50
C GLY A 349 26.33 15.71 -5.70
N SER A 350 25.14 15.14 -5.47
CA SER A 350 24.23 14.76 -6.54
C SER A 350 23.12 15.80 -6.75
N ASP A 351 22.72 15.98 -8.02
CA ASP A 351 21.58 16.82 -8.42
C ASP A 351 20.27 16.01 -8.48
N SER A 352 20.16 14.90 -7.72
CA SER A 352 18.99 14.02 -7.75
C SER A 352 17.69 14.80 -7.47
N PRO A 353 16.68 14.72 -8.36
CA PRO A 353 15.41 15.41 -8.21
C PRO A 353 14.41 14.65 -7.33
N LEU A 354 14.80 13.47 -6.83
CA LEU A 354 13.93 12.59 -6.08
C LEU A 354 13.60 13.18 -4.71
N ALA A 355 12.32 13.17 -4.37
CA ALA A 355 11.83 13.68 -3.08
C ALA A 355 12.23 12.76 -1.93
N SER A 356 12.21 11.44 -2.17
CA SER A 356 12.59 10.44 -1.16
C SER A 356 13.07 9.15 -1.82
N VAL A 357 14.14 8.57 -1.28
CA VAL A 357 14.53 7.18 -1.53
C VAL A 357 14.70 6.52 -0.17
N GLU A 358 13.91 5.49 0.10
CA GLU A 358 13.82 4.83 1.39
C GLU A 358 14.19 3.36 1.28
N LEU A 359 15.05 2.90 2.19
CA LEU A 359 15.34 1.48 2.42
C LEU A 359 14.68 1.04 3.73
N ARG A 360 13.73 0.10 3.65
CA ARG A 360 13.04 -0.48 4.81
C ARG A 360 13.60 -1.86 5.11
N MET A 361 13.87 -2.10 6.36
CA MET A 361 14.23 -3.40 6.90
C MET A 361 13.00 -4.31 6.93
N LEU A 362 13.14 -5.52 6.41
CA LEU A 362 12.17 -6.61 6.48
C LEU A 362 12.71 -7.72 7.42
N GLY A 363 12.47 -8.98 7.12
CA GLY A 363 12.93 -10.10 7.94
C GLY A 363 12.00 -10.42 9.11
N GLY A 364 12.44 -11.25 10.04
CA GLY A 364 11.64 -11.70 11.16
C GLY A 364 10.39 -12.47 10.72
N ALA A 365 9.21 -12.12 11.27
CA ALA A 365 7.94 -12.76 10.91
C ALA A 365 7.55 -12.53 9.44
N LEU A 366 8.04 -11.47 8.79
CA LEU A 366 7.80 -11.23 7.36
C LEU A 366 8.40 -12.31 6.44
N ASP A 367 9.41 -13.03 6.91
CA ASP A 367 10.04 -14.12 6.15
C ASP A 367 9.29 -15.44 6.28
N ARG A 368 8.52 -15.61 7.35
CA ARG A 368 7.83 -16.87 7.65
C ARG A 368 6.54 -17.01 6.86
N GLU A 369 6.24 -18.21 6.40
CA GLU A 369 4.90 -18.53 5.90
C GLU A 369 3.91 -18.49 7.07
N PRO A 370 2.74 -17.86 6.89
CA PRO A 370 1.72 -17.80 7.95
C PRO A 370 1.04 -19.17 8.14
N GLU A 371 0.36 -19.34 9.28
CA GLU A 371 -0.42 -20.53 9.58
C GLU A 371 -1.46 -20.82 8.49
N VAL A 372 -2.16 -19.78 8.02
CA VAL A 372 -3.05 -19.85 6.86
C VAL A 372 -2.33 -19.24 5.65
N PRO A 373 -1.94 -20.05 4.64
CA PRO A 373 -1.22 -19.56 3.48
C PRO A 373 -1.97 -18.48 2.70
N ASN A 374 -1.22 -17.53 2.11
CA ASN A 374 -1.75 -16.48 1.25
C ASN A 374 -0.82 -16.21 0.05
N ALA A 375 -1.24 -15.32 -0.85
CA ALA A 375 -0.52 -15.04 -2.10
C ALA A 375 0.57 -13.94 -1.97
N VAL A 376 0.93 -13.49 -0.77
CA VAL A 376 2.00 -12.50 -0.58
C VAL A 376 3.34 -13.05 -1.06
N SER A 377 3.98 -12.36 -2.01
CA SER A 377 5.16 -12.83 -2.74
C SER A 377 6.51 -12.36 -2.17
N SER A 378 6.50 -11.36 -1.29
CA SER A 378 7.70 -10.65 -0.82
C SER A 378 8.45 -11.30 0.35
N ARG A 379 8.06 -12.52 0.77
CA ARG A 379 8.69 -13.22 1.91
C ARG A 379 10.11 -13.67 1.62
N GLY A 380 10.92 -13.73 2.67
CA GLY A 380 12.31 -14.20 2.60
C GLY A 380 13.29 -13.21 1.99
N LEU A 381 12.96 -11.92 1.99
CA LEU A 381 13.81 -10.85 1.48
C LEU A 381 14.03 -9.79 2.57
N PRO A 382 15.30 -9.44 2.87
CA PRO A 382 15.62 -8.60 4.03
C PRO A 382 15.30 -7.11 3.86
N PHE A 383 15.13 -6.62 2.62
CA PHE A 383 14.92 -5.19 2.39
C PHE A 383 13.95 -4.91 1.25
N VAL A 384 13.22 -3.80 1.36
CA VAL A 384 12.55 -3.13 0.25
C VAL A 384 13.09 -1.73 0.09
N LEU A 385 13.49 -1.39 -1.14
CA LEU A 385 13.86 -0.04 -1.55
C LEU A 385 12.68 0.58 -2.28
N PHE A 386 12.32 1.80 -1.91
CA PHE A 386 11.23 2.58 -2.51
C PHE A 386 11.73 3.97 -2.87
N GLY A 387 11.62 4.34 -4.13
CA GLY A 387 11.94 5.66 -4.64
C GLY A 387 10.69 6.44 -5.01
N PHE A 388 10.69 7.74 -4.73
CA PHE A 388 9.55 8.62 -4.89
C PHE A 388 9.98 9.99 -5.43
N GLY A 389 9.40 10.40 -6.55
CA GLY A 389 9.63 11.69 -7.21
C GLY A 389 8.33 12.47 -7.43
N VAL A 390 8.27 13.72 -6.98
CA VAL A 390 7.08 14.59 -7.11
C VAL A 390 7.15 15.41 -8.39
N GLY A 391 6.11 15.33 -9.20
CA GLY A 391 5.98 16.10 -10.44
C GLY A 391 4.82 15.65 -11.31
N THR A 392 4.36 16.58 -12.16
CA THR A 392 3.33 16.33 -13.18
C THR A 392 3.89 15.51 -14.35
N SER A 393 3.01 15.11 -15.28
CA SER A 393 3.37 14.37 -16.49
C SER A 393 4.44 15.05 -17.35
N GLU A 394 4.58 16.36 -17.29
CA GLU A 394 5.64 17.12 -17.99
C GLU A 394 7.07 16.73 -17.52
N ARG A 395 7.20 16.29 -16.28
CA ARG A 395 8.46 15.79 -15.71
C ARG A 395 8.54 14.26 -15.67
N GLY A 396 7.53 13.57 -16.18
CA GLY A 396 7.37 12.13 -16.02
C GLY A 396 8.56 11.31 -16.51
N GLU A 397 8.99 11.52 -17.77
CA GLU A 397 10.14 10.81 -18.35
C GLU A 397 11.43 11.04 -17.53
N PHE A 398 11.66 12.28 -17.11
CA PHE A 398 12.84 12.63 -16.30
C PHE A 398 12.83 11.95 -14.93
N LEU A 399 11.70 12.05 -14.21
CA LEU A 399 11.59 11.42 -12.87
C LEU A 399 11.63 9.90 -12.95
N SER A 400 10.99 9.29 -13.96
CA SER A 400 11.05 7.85 -14.19
C SER A 400 12.48 7.39 -14.50
N ALA A 401 13.23 8.11 -15.32
CA ALA A 401 14.63 7.79 -15.62
C ALA A 401 15.53 7.85 -14.36
N GLU A 402 15.35 8.87 -13.53
CA GLU A 402 16.08 9.01 -12.26
C GLU A 402 15.76 7.88 -11.26
N LEU A 403 14.47 7.52 -11.14
CA LEU A 403 14.05 6.38 -10.33
C LEU A 403 14.63 5.07 -10.85
N GLU A 404 14.60 4.85 -12.18
CA GLU A 404 15.19 3.67 -12.81
C GLU A 404 16.71 3.62 -12.62
N ALA A 405 17.40 4.75 -12.67
CA ALA A 405 18.84 4.80 -12.40
C ALA A 405 19.17 4.29 -10.99
N VAL A 406 18.38 4.69 -9.97
CA VAL A 406 18.53 4.19 -8.59
C VAL A 406 18.25 2.69 -8.52
N MET A 407 17.15 2.21 -9.14
CA MET A 407 16.79 0.78 -9.12
C MET A 407 17.83 -0.08 -9.86
N ASN A 408 18.33 0.37 -11.01
CA ASN A 408 19.35 -0.31 -11.81
C ASN A 408 20.70 -0.38 -11.06
N ALA A 409 21.06 0.66 -10.32
CA ALA A 409 22.27 0.62 -9.48
C ALA A 409 22.20 -0.46 -8.38
N MET A 410 21.01 -0.83 -7.96
CA MET A 410 20.77 -1.89 -6.96
C MET A 410 20.59 -3.28 -7.58
N GLU A 411 20.56 -3.40 -8.91
CA GLU A 411 20.31 -4.67 -9.63
C GLU A 411 21.19 -5.85 -9.16
N PRO A 412 22.49 -5.70 -8.85
CA PRO A 412 23.31 -6.82 -8.38
C PRO A 412 22.78 -7.50 -7.12
N TRP A 413 22.04 -6.77 -6.31
CA TRP A 413 21.44 -7.25 -5.05
C TRP A 413 19.94 -7.43 -5.12
N ALA A 414 19.29 -7.01 -6.21
CA ALA A 414 17.84 -7.04 -6.36
C ALA A 414 17.29 -8.45 -6.60
N ASP A 415 16.10 -8.72 -6.10
CA ASP A 415 15.26 -9.85 -6.47
C ASP A 415 14.29 -9.42 -7.59
N ARG A 416 13.77 -10.36 -8.37
CA ARG A 416 12.78 -10.07 -9.41
C ARG A 416 11.38 -9.87 -8.84
N ARG A 417 11.08 -10.46 -7.69
CA ARG A 417 9.83 -10.25 -6.98
C ARG A 417 9.70 -8.79 -6.53
N ARG A 418 8.47 -8.35 -6.37
CA ARG A 418 8.16 -7.00 -5.86
C ARG A 418 7.10 -7.09 -4.78
N MET A 419 7.06 -6.10 -3.91
CA MET A 419 5.99 -5.91 -2.96
C MET A 419 4.79 -5.27 -3.66
N VAL A 420 3.69 -6.01 -3.80
CA VAL A 420 2.54 -5.63 -4.64
C VAL A 420 1.93 -4.28 -4.22
N ASN A 421 1.98 -3.93 -2.93
CA ASN A 421 1.51 -2.63 -2.44
C ASN A 421 2.38 -1.43 -2.83
N PHE A 422 3.58 -1.67 -3.37
CA PHE A 422 4.49 -0.62 -3.83
C PHE A 422 4.73 -0.64 -5.34
N LEU A 423 4.03 -1.50 -6.09
CA LEU A 423 4.11 -1.48 -7.55
C LEU A 423 3.54 -0.19 -8.12
N SER A 424 4.32 0.51 -8.92
CA SER A 424 3.90 1.71 -9.63
C SER A 424 2.97 1.40 -10.82
N THR A 425 2.42 2.46 -11.43
CA THR A 425 1.60 2.37 -12.63
C THR A 425 2.38 1.87 -13.85
N GLU A 426 3.70 2.06 -13.88
CA GLU A 426 4.58 1.75 -14.98
C GLU A 426 5.26 0.38 -14.84
N GLU A 427 5.26 -0.17 -13.61
CA GLU A 427 5.77 -1.51 -13.33
C GLU A 427 4.69 -2.57 -13.60
N ALA A 428 5.10 -3.78 -13.93
CA ALA A 428 4.21 -4.93 -14.10
C ALA A 428 3.02 -4.67 -15.04
N THR A 429 3.28 -4.08 -16.19
CA THR A 429 2.27 -3.70 -17.18
C THR A 429 1.73 -4.87 -18.00
N ASP A 430 2.42 -6.00 -17.97
CA ASP A 430 2.09 -7.22 -18.72
C ASP A 430 2.24 -8.49 -17.87
N SER A 431 1.79 -9.62 -18.43
CA SER A 431 1.76 -10.91 -17.74
C SER A 431 3.14 -11.46 -17.39
N GLU A 432 4.17 -11.19 -18.23
CA GLU A 432 5.53 -11.71 -17.96
C GLU A 432 6.16 -10.96 -16.79
N ARG A 433 5.96 -9.65 -16.71
CA ARG A 433 6.40 -8.85 -15.55
C ARG A 433 5.67 -9.24 -14.27
N LEU A 434 4.36 -9.47 -14.34
CA LEU A 434 3.60 -9.95 -13.17
C LEU A 434 4.03 -11.35 -12.71
N LYS A 435 4.40 -12.23 -13.64
CA LYS A 435 4.96 -13.53 -13.31
C LYS A 435 6.30 -13.41 -12.56
N GLU A 436 7.12 -12.43 -12.87
CA GLU A 436 8.32 -12.13 -12.10
C GLU A 436 7.97 -11.60 -10.70
N VAL A 437 7.02 -10.66 -10.60
CA VAL A 437 6.56 -10.05 -9.34
C VAL A 437 6.06 -11.10 -8.34
N TYR A 438 5.25 -12.03 -8.79
CA TYR A 438 4.68 -13.08 -7.93
C TYR A 438 5.56 -14.32 -7.79
N GLY A 439 6.50 -14.55 -8.74
CA GLY A 439 7.16 -15.81 -8.94
C GLY A 439 6.27 -16.81 -9.73
N ALA A 440 6.89 -17.65 -10.57
CA ALA A 440 6.19 -18.46 -11.57
C ALA A 440 5.09 -19.38 -11.00
N GLU A 441 5.34 -20.03 -9.87
CA GLU A 441 4.38 -20.96 -9.26
C GLU A 441 3.15 -20.23 -8.70
N ARG A 442 3.38 -19.16 -7.92
CA ARG A 442 2.31 -18.36 -7.33
C ARG A 442 1.48 -17.67 -8.42
N TYR A 443 2.13 -17.13 -9.45
CA TYR A 443 1.44 -16.52 -10.59
C TYR A 443 0.55 -17.52 -11.34
N ARG A 444 1.02 -18.75 -11.58
CA ARG A 444 0.23 -19.83 -12.20
C ARG A 444 -1.03 -20.14 -11.37
N ARG A 445 -0.91 -20.23 -10.04
CA ARG A 445 -2.04 -20.46 -9.14
C ARG A 445 -3.03 -19.27 -9.16
N LEU A 446 -2.53 -18.04 -9.13
CA LEU A 446 -3.34 -16.83 -9.27
C LEU A 446 -4.10 -16.79 -10.62
N THR A 447 -3.46 -17.17 -11.73
CA THR A 447 -4.10 -17.26 -13.05
C THR A 447 -5.22 -18.32 -13.06
N ALA A 448 -5.00 -19.47 -12.43
CA ALA A 448 -6.04 -20.50 -12.30
C ALA A 448 -7.25 -20.01 -11.47
N ALA A 449 -7.01 -19.35 -10.35
CA ALA A 449 -8.04 -18.70 -9.54
C ALA A 449 -8.77 -17.60 -10.32
N LYS A 450 -8.03 -16.77 -11.07
CA LYS A 450 -8.63 -15.75 -11.93
C LYS A 450 -9.59 -16.35 -12.96
N LYS A 451 -9.19 -17.44 -13.61
CA LYS A 451 -10.05 -18.16 -14.55
C LYS A 451 -11.33 -18.71 -13.91
N ALA A 452 -11.26 -19.11 -12.63
CA ALA A 452 -12.40 -19.65 -11.89
C ALA A 452 -13.39 -18.55 -11.44
N TYR A 453 -12.87 -17.44 -10.90
CA TYR A 453 -13.70 -16.40 -10.26
C TYR A 453 -13.98 -15.18 -11.14
N ASP A 454 -13.19 -14.94 -12.18
CA ASP A 454 -13.39 -13.86 -13.15
C ASP A 454 -12.94 -14.27 -14.57
N PRO A 455 -13.62 -15.25 -15.19
CA PRO A 455 -13.25 -15.77 -16.51
C PRO A 455 -13.36 -14.73 -17.64
N THR A 456 -14.17 -13.71 -17.46
CA THR A 456 -14.35 -12.61 -18.41
C THR A 456 -13.33 -11.48 -18.24
N ASN A 457 -12.45 -11.59 -17.24
CA ASN A 457 -11.49 -10.56 -16.89
C ASN A 457 -12.15 -9.20 -16.64
N MET A 458 -13.27 -9.19 -15.91
CA MET A 458 -13.98 -7.96 -15.54
C MET A 458 -13.12 -7.06 -14.66
N PHE A 459 -12.42 -7.64 -13.66
CA PHE A 459 -11.55 -6.93 -12.73
C PHE A 459 -10.14 -6.78 -13.29
N ARG A 460 -10.00 -6.05 -14.43
CA ARG A 460 -8.72 -5.82 -15.14
C ARG A 460 -8.11 -4.45 -14.95
N VAL A 461 -8.80 -3.55 -14.24
CA VAL A 461 -8.34 -2.16 -14.02
C VAL A 461 -7.41 -2.08 -12.80
N ASN A 462 -6.31 -2.82 -12.87
CA ASN A 462 -5.29 -2.97 -11.82
C ASN A 462 -3.99 -3.51 -12.46
N HIS A 463 -3.05 -4.03 -11.65
CA HIS A 463 -2.00 -4.94 -12.12
C HIS A 463 -2.68 -6.27 -12.48
N ASN A 464 -3.12 -6.39 -13.71
CA ASN A 464 -4.09 -7.40 -14.13
C ASN A 464 -3.47 -8.79 -14.29
N ILE A 465 -3.94 -9.72 -13.47
CA ILE A 465 -3.72 -11.16 -13.65
C ILE A 465 -4.73 -11.66 -14.68
N SER A 466 -4.28 -11.97 -15.90
CA SER A 466 -5.15 -12.47 -16.97
C SER A 466 -5.64 -13.89 -16.66
N PRO A 467 -6.88 -14.25 -17.02
CA PRO A 467 -7.40 -15.62 -16.86
C PRO A 467 -6.79 -16.64 -17.84
N GLY A 468 -5.94 -16.20 -18.77
CA GLY A 468 -5.28 -17.04 -19.79
C GLY A 468 -6.05 -17.11 -21.10
#